data_f59833fcc9a5201b4b7ded2f373bce17
#
_entry.id   f59833fcc9a5201b4b7ded2f373bce17
#
_cell.length_a   1.000
_cell.length_b   1.000
_cell.length_c   1.000
_cell.angle_alpha   90.00
_cell.angle_beta   90.00
_cell.angle_gamma   90.00
#
_symmetry.space_group_name_H-M   'P 1'
#
loop_
_entity.id
_entity.type
_entity.pdbx_description
1 polymer ?
#
loop_
_entity_poly.entity_id
_entity_poly.type
_entity_poly.pdbx_seq_one_letter_code
_entity_poly.pdbx_strand_id
1 'polypeptide(L)'
;MTVSSLKSLTFQELVLRLQTFWAERGCVLQQPYDVEVGAGTMAPETFLRVLGKQPYKVAYVQPSRRPADGRYGENPNRLFKHMQLQVILKPPPENVQELYLESLAAIGIDLRQHDIKFEEDNWEAPTLSAWGVGWQVMLDGLEITQFTYFQQCGGIDLFPISAELTYGLERIAAFLQDVDSIYDIVWARDPETGSVVKYGDVRLADELQFSVYNFEAADVEKTWKHFELYESECKGLLERYAALNKEDSDPVVAKTATTMEHGESVKERARFPLLAAYDLCLKCSHLFNILDARGAISVTERVGVIARVRALAVGIAKSWVDQQKNEPSPQSDEPEPVRATKPKVKQEKLSPVG
;
A
#
# COMPACT_ATOMS: atom_id res chain seq x y z
N MET A 1 -27.74 25.89 -27.64
CA MET A 1 -26.99 24.62 -27.81
C MET A 1 -26.77 24.09 -26.43
N THR A 2 -27.53 23.08 -26.02
CA THR A 2 -27.42 22.44 -24.71
C THR A 2 -26.08 21.74 -24.64
N VAL A 3 -25.24 22.18 -23.69
CA VAL A 3 -24.04 21.45 -23.30
C VAL A 3 -24.52 20.07 -22.84
N SER A 4 -24.19 19.04 -23.61
CA SER A 4 -24.39 17.66 -23.21
C SER A 4 -23.71 17.49 -21.85
N SER A 5 -24.46 17.28 -20.79
CA SER A 5 -23.92 16.93 -19.48
C SER A 5 -23.12 15.64 -19.68
N LEU A 6 -21.80 15.75 -19.77
CA LEU A 6 -20.92 14.59 -19.67
C LEU A 6 -21.31 13.88 -18.37
N LYS A 7 -21.87 12.68 -18.48
CA LYS A 7 -22.21 11.88 -17.31
C LYS A 7 -20.93 11.74 -16.46
N SER A 8 -21.01 12.12 -15.19
CA SER A 8 -19.90 11.92 -14.25
C SER A 8 -19.49 10.44 -14.19
N LEU A 9 -18.20 10.20 -13.92
CA LEU A 9 -17.67 8.84 -13.79
C LEU A 9 -18.40 8.08 -12.68
N THR A 10 -18.72 6.83 -12.94
CA THR A 10 -19.11 5.88 -11.89
C THR A 10 -17.89 5.54 -11.02
N PHE A 11 -18.14 4.98 -9.84
CA PHE A 11 -17.05 4.60 -8.92
C PHE A 11 -16.06 3.61 -9.58
N GLN A 12 -16.57 2.61 -10.29
CA GLN A 12 -15.69 1.66 -10.99
C GLN A 12 -14.93 2.28 -12.15
N GLU A 13 -15.50 3.23 -12.88
CA GLU A 13 -14.79 3.95 -13.97
C GLU A 13 -13.70 4.85 -13.40
N LEU A 14 -13.93 5.50 -12.26
CA LEU A 14 -12.92 6.25 -11.51
C LEU A 14 -11.72 5.37 -11.15
N VAL A 15 -11.98 4.21 -10.55
CA VAL A 15 -10.94 3.25 -10.16
C VAL A 15 -10.13 2.81 -11.39
N LEU A 16 -10.82 2.39 -12.45
CA LEU A 16 -10.16 1.92 -13.66
C LEU A 16 -9.31 3.00 -14.33
N ARG A 17 -9.79 4.25 -14.38
CA ARG A 17 -9.02 5.36 -14.98
C ARG A 17 -7.76 5.67 -14.18
N LEU A 18 -7.84 5.74 -12.86
CA LEU A 18 -6.66 5.97 -12.02
C LEU A 18 -5.66 4.82 -12.11
N GLN A 19 -6.14 3.57 -12.12
CA GLN A 19 -5.26 2.41 -12.31
C GLN A 19 -4.58 2.45 -13.69
N THR A 20 -5.33 2.74 -14.76
CA THR A 20 -4.76 2.87 -16.10
C THR A 20 -3.72 3.99 -16.16
N PHE A 21 -4.04 5.16 -15.58
CA PHE A 21 -3.12 6.29 -15.52
C PHE A 21 -1.75 5.91 -14.91
N TRP A 22 -1.77 5.21 -13.79
CA TRP A 22 -0.54 4.82 -13.10
C TRP A 22 0.17 3.64 -13.77
N ALA A 23 -0.57 2.71 -14.38
CA ALA A 23 0.02 1.64 -15.19
C ALA A 23 0.80 2.17 -16.38
N GLU A 24 0.26 3.15 -17.10
CA GLU A 24 0.93 3.82 -18.23
C GLU A 24 2.20 4.58 -17.82
N ARG A 25 2.36 4.88 -16.52
CA ARG A 25 3.55 5.50 -15.92
C ARG A 25 4.51 4.51 -15.28
N GLY A 26 4.30 3.23 -15.57
CA GLY A 26 5.18 2.13 -15.18
C GLY A 26 4.95 1.60 -13.77
N CYS A 27 3.82 1.91 -13.14
CA CYS A 27 3.44 1.24 -11.92
C CYS A 27 2.93 -0.17 -12.19
N VAL A 28 3.42 -1.13 -11.41
CA VAL A 28 2.82 -2.47 -11.35
C VAL A 28 1.44 -2.35 -10.69
N LEU A 29 0.41 -2.88 -11.33
CA LEU A 29 -0.92 -2.96 -10.71
C LEU A 29 -1.00 -4.22 -9.86
N GLN A 30 -1.16 -4.04 -8.56
CA GLN A 30 -1.38 -5.14 -7.62
C GLN A 30 -2.86 -5.27 -7.25
N GLN A 31 -3.25 -6.46 -6.83
CA GLN A 31 -4.55 -6.70 -6.24
C GLN A 31 -4.54 -6.26 -4.77
N PRO A 32 -5.72 -6.00 -4.16
CA PRO A 32 -5.81 -5.70 -2.74
C PRO A 32 -5.16 -6.81 -1.92
N TYR A 33 -4.47 -6.43 -0.84
CA TYR A 33 -3.96 -7.42 0.10
C TYR A 33 -5.12 -8.09 0.84
N ASP A 34 -5.04 -9.38 1.03
CA ASP A 34 -6.14 -10.23 1.52
C ASP A 34 -6.19 -10.38 3.06
N VAL A 35 -5.26 -9.75 3.78
CA VAL A 35 -5.31 -9.61 5.24
C VAL A 35 -5.78 -8.20 5.60
N GLU A 36 -6.54 -8.07 6.68
CA GLU A 36 -7.09 -6.79 7.12
C GLU A 36 -6.01 -5.78 7.46
N VAL A 37 -6.13 -4.59 6.86
CA VAL A 37 -5.25 -3.44 7.11
C VAL A 37 -6.07 -2.20 7.44
N GLY A 38 -5.54 -1.33 8.29
CA GLY A 38 -6.15 -0.05 8.64
C GLY A 38 -5.87 1.08 7.66
N ALA A 39 -4.89 0.88 6.79
CA ALA A 39 -4.51 1.81 5.72
C ALA A 39 -3.76 1.04 4.63
N GLY A 40 -3.79 1.57 3.40
CA GLY A 40 -3.02 1.01 2.28
C GLY A 40 -1.52 0.92 2.57
N THR A 41 -0.98 1.85 3.34
CA THR A 41 0.41 1.87 3.81
C THR A 41 0.81 0.59 4.57
N MET A 42 -0.14 -0.06 5.23
CA MET A 42 0.13 -1.29 6.00
C MET A 42 0.24 -2.54 5.12
N ALA A 43 -0.22 -2.50 3.87
CA ALA A 43 -0.05 -3.63 2.97
C ALA A 43 1.44 -3.91 2.73
N PRO A 44 1.86 -5.18 2.57
CA PRO A 44 3.26 -5.54 2.29
C PRO A 44 3.83 -4.82 1.08
N GLU A 45 2.99 -4.53 0.08
CA GLU A 45 3.37 -3.81 -1.14
C GLU A 45 3.83 -2.37 -0.87
N THR A 46 3.46 -1.79 0.25
CA THR A 46 4.04 -0.54 0.75
C THR A 46 5.05 -0.80 1.84
N PHE A 47 4.61 -1.33 2.99
CA PHE A 47 5.43 -1.40 4.21
C PHE A 47 6.79 -2.10 4.00
N LEU A 48 6.80 -3.24 3.30
CA LEU A 48 8.04 -3.99 3.06
C LEU A 48 8.80 -3.47 1.83
N ARG A 49 8.10 -2.98 0.79
CA ARG A 49 8.73 -2.57 -0.46
C ARG A 49 9.40 -1.20 -0.41
N VAL A 50 8.98 -0.32 0.51
CA VAL A 50 9.70 0.95 0.74
C VAL A 50 11.05 0.73 1.42
N LEU A 51 11.25 -0.42 2.10
CA LEU A 51 12.50 -0.80 2.70
C LEU A 51 13.55 -1.23 1.65
N GLY A 52 14.83 -1.09 2.00
CA GLY A 52 15.92 -1.47 1.11
C GLY A 52 16.15 -0.49 -0.04
N LYS A 53 17.04 -0.85 -0.97
CA LYS A 53 17.50 0.06 -2.05
C LYS A 53 16.83 -0.17 -3.40
N GLN A 54 16.08 -1.26 -3.56
CA GLN A 54 15.50 -1.65 -4.84
C GLN A 54 14.44 -0.63 -5.29
N PRO A 55 14.50 -0.13 -6.54
CA PRO A 55 13.45 0.70 -7.10
C PRO A 55 12.13 -0.06 -7.16
N TYR A 56 11.02 0.65 -6.91
CA TYR A 56 9.70 0.04 -6.96
C TYR A 56 8.61 1.06 -7.28
N LYS A 57 7.71 0.73 -8.19
CA LYS A 57 6.53 1.53 -8.51
C LYS A 57 5.31 0.62 -8.52
N VAL A 58 4.31 0.97 -7.73
CA VAL A 58 3.09 0.15 -7.59
C VAL A 58 1.87 1.03 -7.42
N ALA A 59 0.73 0.54 -7.91
CA ALA A 59 -0.59 1.11 -7.62
C ALA A 59 -1.57 -0.03 -7.32
N TYR A 60 -2.36 0.11 -6.26
CA TYR A 60 -3.38 -0.87 -5.89
C TYR A 60 -4.51 -0.22 -5.08
N VAL A 61 -5.71 -0.77 -5.23
CA VAL A 61 -6.86 -0.36 -4.42
C VAL A 61 -6.92 -1.23 -3.18
N GLN A 62 -6.79 -0.63 -2.00
CA GLN A 62 -6.79 -1.34 -0.74
C GLN A 62 -8.04 -1.00 0.09
N PRO A 63 -8.89 -1.98 0.40
CA PRO A 63 -9.90 -1.83 1.42
C PRO A 63 -9.23 -1.60 2.77
N SER A 64 -9.45 -0.43 3.37
CA SER A 64 -8.86 -0.05 4.66
C SER A 64 -9.93 -0.11 5.74
N ARG A 65 -9.71 -0.91 6.78
CA ARG A 65 -10.65 -1.14 7.87
C ARG A 65 -10.26 -0.34 9.10
N ARG A 66 -11.17 0.52 9.54
CA ARG A 66 -11.04 1.34 10.76
C ARG A 66 -12.26 1.10 11.66
N PRO A 67 -12.25 0.07 12.50
CA PRO A 67 -13.39 -0.31 13.36
C PRO A 67 -13.99 0.85 14.15
N ALA A 68 -13.16 1.74 14.71
CA ALA A 68 -13.63 2.90 15.48
C ALA A 68 -14.34 3.98 14.64
N ASP A 69 -14.24 3.94 13.31
CA ASP A 69 -14.89 4.89 12.40
C ASP A 69 -16.30 4.41 11.95
N GLY A 70 -16.70 3.22 12.30
CA GLY A 70 -18.06 2.73 12.03
C GLY A 70 -19.13 3.68 12.59
N ARG A 71 -20.25 3.80 11.85
CA ARG A 71 -21.41 4.65 12.23
C ARG A 71 -22.72 4.01 11.80
N TYR A 72 -22.79 2.69 11.74
CA TYR A 72 -23.99 1.92 11.37
C TYR A 72 -24.61 2.31 10.01
N GLY A 73 -23.83 2.94 9.13
CA GLY A 73 -24.33 3.48 7.87
C GLY A 73 -25.13 4.78 7.99
N GLU A 74 -25.20 5.37 9.19
CA GLU A 74 -25.99 6.59 9.45
C GLU A 74 -25.23 7.88 9.13
N ASN A 75 -23.89 7.82 9.06
CA ASN A 75 -23.09 8.98 8.69
C ASN A 75 -22.78 8.97 7.18
N PRO A 76 -23.10 10.05 6.44
CA PRO A 76 -22.93 10.07 4.98
C PRO A 76 -21.47 10.07 4.50
N ASN A 77 -20.51 10.41 5.38
CA ASN A 77 -19.12 10.66 4.99
C ASN A 77 -18.09 9.83 5.78
N ARG A 78 -18.52 8.97 6.72
CA ARG A 78 -17.61 8.17 7.55
C ARG A 78 -17.94 6.69 7.46
N LEU A 79 -16.95 5.89 7.11
CA LEU A 79 -17.05 4.46 6.89
C LEU A 79 -16.04 3.72 7.76
N PHE A 80 -16.42 2.53 8.28
CA PHE A 80 -15.44 1.63 8.92
C PHE A 80 -14.48 1.02 7.89
N LYS A 81 -14.95 0.84 6.64
CA LYS A 81 -14.17 0.30 5.53
C LYS A 81 -14.29 1.20 4.31
N HIS A 82 -13.21 1.81 3.89
CA HIS A 82 -13.13 2.66 2.71
C HIS A 82 -12.04 2.17 1.76
N MET A 83 -12.16 2.54 0.49
CA MET A 83 -11.22 2.16 -0.55
C MET A 83 -10.16 3.25 -0.73
N GLN A 84 -8.91 2.89 -0.58
CA GLN A 84 -7.79 3.76 -0.87
C GLN A 84 -7.08 3.28 -2.13
N LEU A 85 -6.88 4.16 -3.13
CA LEU A 85 -5.89 3.87 -4.15
C LEU A 85 -4.53 4.30 -3.60
N GLN A 86 -3.68 3.30 -3.40
CA GLN A 86 -2.32 3.47 -2.90
C GLN A 86 -1.35 3.47 -4.07
N VAL A 87 -0.51 4.50 -4.16
CA VAL A 87 0.55 4.58 -5.17
C VAL A 87 1.88 4.82 -4.46
N ILE A 88 2.88 4.00 -4.79
CA ILE A 88 4.24 4.13 -4.28
C ILE A 88 5.19 4.33 -5.44
N LEU A 89 6.01 5.37 -5.36
CA LEU A 89 7.07 5.68 -6.32
C LEU A 89 8.41 5.73 -5.58
N LYS A 90 9.29 4.77 -5.87
CA LYS A 90 10.60 4.63 -5.23
C LYS A 90 11.70 4.41 -6.29
N PRO A 91 12.71 5.29 -6.41
CA PRO A 91 12.69 6.64 -5.86
C PRO A 91 11.57 7.50 -6.45
N PRO A 92 11.14 8.58 -5.75
CA PRO A 92 10.16 9.48 -6.31
C PRO A 92 10.76 10.25 -7.51
N PRO A 93 10.02 10.44 -8.59
CA PRO A 93 10.43 11.35 -9.66
C PRO A 93 10.39 12.80 -9.16
N GLU A 94 11.18 13.68 -9.78
CA GLU A 94 11.24 15.10 -9.39
C GLU A 94 9.87 15.80 -9.57
N ASN A 95 9.09 15.39 -10.55
CA ASN A 95 7.79 15.96 -10.91
C ASN A 95 6.59 15.18 -10.34
N VAL A 96 6.74 14.52 -9.19
CA VAL A 96 5.65 13.68 -8.64
C VAL A 96 4.38 14.48 -8.32
N GLN A 97 4.51 15.75 -7.95
CA GLN A 97 3.37 16.64 -7.70
C GLN A 97 2.59 16.93 -8.99
N GLU A 98 3.29 17.21 -10.09
CA GLU A 98 2.68 17.39 -11.41
C GLU A 98 1.98 16.12 -11.87
N LEU A 99 2.62 14.96 -11.73
CA LEU A 99 2.03 13.65 -12.05
C LEU A 99 0.75 13.40 -11.24
N TYR A 100 0.74 13.78 -9.97
CA TYR A 100 -0.46 13.68 -9.15
C TYR A 100 -1.59 14.58 -9.70
N LEU A 101 -1.30 15.85 -10.01
CA LEU A 101 -2.27 16.77 -10.59
C LEU A 101 -2.78 16.29 -11.94
N GLU A 102 -1.91 15.75 -12.80
CA GLU A 102 -2.31 15.10 -14.06
C GLU A 102 -3.27 13.92 -13.84
N SER A 103 -3.08 13.15 -12.74
CA SER A 103 -3.98 12.06 -12.40
C SER A 103 -5.39 12.53 -12.06
N LEU A 104 -5.50 13.69 -11.38
CA LEU A 104 -6.80 14.33 -11.10
C LEU A 104 -7.46 14.83 -12.40
N ALA A 105 -6.68 15.44 -13.29
CA ALA A 105 -7.19 15.84 -14.61
C ALA A 105 -7.66 14.64 -15.45
N ALA A 106 -6.96 13.50 -15.35
CA ALA A 106 -7.32 12.28 -16.09
C ALA A 106 -8.69 11.70 -15.67
N ILE A 107 -9.14 11.97 -14.46
CA ILE A 107 -10.47 11.57 -13.98
C ILE A 107 -11.54 12.66 -14.18
N GLY A 108 -11.18 13.77 -14.81
CA GLY A 108 -12.12 14.82 -15.22
C GLY A 108 -12.23 16.02 -14.30
N ILE A 109 -11.32 16.18 -13.33
CA ILE A 109 -11.25 17.38 -12.48
C ILE A 109 -10.54 18.48 -13.28
N ASP A 110 -11.25 19.56 -13.60
CA ASP A 110 -10.63 20.73 -14.24
C ASP A 110 -9.95 21.60 -13.17
N LEU A 111 -8.63 21.45 -13.04
CA LEU A 111 -7.79 22.14 -12.05
C LEU A 111 -7.88 23.68 -12.10
N ARG A 112 -8.42 24.24 -13.18
CA ARG A 112 -8.61 25.71 -13.33
C ARG A 112 -9.93 26.20 -12.74
N GLN A 113 -10.86 25.29 -12.46
CA GLN A 113 -12.19 25.59 -11.93
C GLN A 113 -12.32 25.28 -10.44
N HIS A 114 -11.32 24.61 -9.86
CA HIS A 114 -11.33 24.16 -8.49
C HIS A 114 -10.13 24.67 -7.71
N ASP A 115 -10.33 24.90 -6.41
CA ASP A 115 -9.28 25.29 -5.48
C ASP A 115 -8.57 24.02 -4.96
N ILE A 116 -7.33 23.81 -5.42
CA ILE A 116 -6.49 22.70 -4.96
C ILE A 116 -5.39 23.23 -4.07
N LYS A 117 -5.37 22.77 -2.83
CA LYS A 117 -4.38 23.15 -1.83
C LYS A 117 -3.62 21.92 -1.33
N PHE A 118 -2.32 22.09 -1.16
CA PHE A 118 -1.46 21.17 -0.43
C PHE A 118 -1.25 21.81 0.96
N GLU A 119 -1.98 21.31 1.95
CA GLU A 119 -1.85 21.76 3.34
C GLU A 119 -0.89 20.83 4.07
N GLU A 120 0.10 21.38 4.75
CA GLU A 120 1.11 20.59 5.46
C GLU A 120 0.46 19.69 6.50
N ASP A 121 0.73 18.40 6.39
CA ASP A 121 0.25 17.36 7.29
C ASP A 121 1.27 16.23 7.36
N ASN A 122 2.15 16.29 8.35
CA ASN A 122 3.17 15.30 8.56
C ASN A 122 2.53 13.98 9.04
N TRP A 123 2.68 12.95 8.22
CA TRP A 123 2.07 11.67 8.46
C TRP A 123 2.89 10.80 9.42
N GLU A 124 2.21 10.16 10.35
CA GLU A 124 2.79 9.19 11.28
C GLU A 124 1.93 7.95 11.46
N ALA A 125 2.59 6.78 11.53
CA ALA A 125 1.96 5.52 11.91
C ALA A 125 2.71 4.88 13.08
N PRO A 126 2.28 5.16 14.33
CA PRO A 126 2.98 4.69 15.53
C PRO A 126 3.12 3.17 15.62
N THR A 127 2.15 2.40 15.13
CA THR A 127 2.20 0.92 15.11
C THR A 127 3.22 0.38 14.12
N LEU A 128 3.57 1.13 13.08
CA LEU A 128 4.56 0.75 12.09
C LEU A 128 5.94 1.35 12.36
N SER A 129 6.08 2.24 13.35
CA SER A 129 7.28 3.07 13.53
C SER A 129 7.68 3.73 12.20
N ALA A 130 6.70 4.38 11.56
CA ALA A 130 6.84 5.02 10.27
C ALA A 130 6.38 6.48 10.36
N TRP A 131 7.07 7.36 9.60
CA TRP A 131 6.69 8.75 9.46
C TRP A 131 7.20 9.32 8.14
N GLY A 132 6.60 10.42 7.72
CA GLY A 132 7.00 11.14 6.52
C GLY A 132 6.56 12.59 6.52
N VAL A 133 7.25 13.40 5.73
CA VAL A 133 6.83 14.78 5.42
C VAL A 133 5.69 14.70 4.41
N GLY A 134 4.58 15.34 4.69
CA GLY A 134 3.40 15.17 3.87
C GLY A 134 2.46 16.35 3.84
N TRP A 135 1.46 16.19 3.01
CA TRP A 135 0.37 17.14 2.80
C TRP A 135 -0.94 16.40 2.65
N GLN A 136 -1.98 16.91 3.28
CA GLN A 136 -3.33 16.61 2.83
C GLN A 136 -3.65 17.46 1.59
N VAL A 137 -4.13 16.83 0.54
CA VAL A 137 -4.54 17.54 -0.66
C VAL A 137 -6.03 17.84 -0.58
N MET A 138 -6.35 19.13 -0.53
CA MET A 138 -7.71 19.62 -0.43
C MET A 138 -8.22 20.00 -1.82
N LEU A 139 -9.43 19.57 -2.14
CA LEU A 139 -10.18 19.94 -3.33
C LEU A 139 -11.44 20.70 -2.87
N ASP A 140 -11.51 22.01 -3.13
CA ASP A 140 -12.58 22.89 -2.67
C ASP A 140 -12.87 22.75 -1.15
N GLY A 141 -11.84 22.50 -0.36
CA GLY A 141 -11.93 22.30 1.09
C GLY A 141 -12.23 20.87 1.53
N LEU A 142 -12.36 19.91 0.61
CA LEU A 142 -12.49 18.49 0.91
C LEU A 142 -11.12 17.80 0.77
N GLU A 143 -10.64 17.18 1.84
CA GLU A 143 -9.44 16.31 1.75
C GLU A 143 -9.72 15.10 0.87
N ILE A 144 -8.98 14.95 -0.21
CA ILE A 144 -9.13 13.86 -1.17
C ILE A 144 -7.96 12.90 -1.22
N THR A 145 -6.78 13.33 -0.79
CA THR A 145 -5.54 12.53 -0.88
C THR A 145 -4.57 12.92 0.22
N GLN A 146 -3.91 11.93 0.80
CA GLN A 146 -2.70 12.10 1.58
C GLN A 146 -1.50 11.89 0.65
N PHE A 147 -0.62 12.89 0.57
CA PHE A 147 0.60 12.88 -0.21
C PHE A 147 1.80 12.91 0.75
N THR A 148 2.66 11.90 0.73
CA THR A 148 3.71 11.75 1.74
C THR A 148 5.04 11.35 1.11
N TYR A 149 6.14 11.98 1.54
CA TYR A 149 7.49 11.50 1.34
C TYR A 149 7.94 10.74 2.58
N PHE A 150 8.02 9.42 2.50
CA PHE A 150 8.47 8.60 3.61
C PHE A 150 9.91 8.88 3.97
N GLN A 151 10.13 9.13 5.27
CA GLN A 151 11.47 9.31 5.84
C GLN A 151 11.92 8.07 6.59
N GLN A 152 11.00 7.42 7.30
CA GLN A 152 11.28 6.24 8.11
C GLN A 152 10.14 5.22 7.98
N CYS A 153 10.47 3.94 8.00
CA CYS A 153 9.51 2.84 8.03
C CYS A 153 10.09 1.66 8.82
N GLY A 154 9.29 1.07 9.72
CA GLY A 154 9.78 -0.01 10.59
C GLY A 154 10.95 0.39 11.49
N GLY A 155 11.06 1.68 11.84
CA GLY A 155 12.18 2.22 12.60
C GLY A 155 13.50 2.28 11.81
N ILE A 156 13.45 2.20 10.48
CA ILE A 156 14.59 2.24 9.57
C ILE A 156 14.47 3.50 8.71
N ASP A 157 15.49 4.35 8.70
CA ASP A 157 15.58 5.51 7.83
C ASP A 157 15.69 5.05 6.37
N LEU A 158 14.89 5.66 5.49
CA LEU A 158 14.76 5.22 4.10
C LEU A 158 15.76 5.93 3.18
N PHE A 159 16.46 5.12 2.39
CA PHE A 159 17.29 5.61 1.31
C PHE A 159 17.33 4.60 0.15
N PRO A 160 16.84 4.97 -1.06
CA PRO A 160 16.12 6.22 -1.35
C PRO A 160 14.79 6.32 -0.61
N ILE A 161 14.30 7.53 -0.41
CA ILE A 161 12.94 7.78 0.07
C ILE A 161 11.92 7.36 -0.98
N SER A 162 10.66 7.25 -0.57
CA SER A 162 9.53 6.97 -1.47
C SER A 162 8.50 8.08 -1.39
N ALA A 163 7.82 8.37 -2.49
CA ALA A 163 6.57 9.12 -2.46
C ALA A 163 5.39 8.15 -2.37
N GLU A 164 4.46 8.44 -1.48
CA GLU A 164 3.18 7.77 -1.34
C GLU A 164 2.05 8.73 -1.69
N LEU A 165 1.12 8.26 -2.52
CA LEU A 165 -0.12 8.95 -2.84
C LEU A 165 -1.27 8.05 -2.42
N THR A 166 -2.04 8.47 -1.42
CA THR A 166 -3.17 7.72 -0.88
C THR A 166 -4.47 8.45 -1.21
N TYR A 167 -5.11 8.06 -2.29
CA TYR A 167 -6.37 8.66 -2.75
C TYR A 167 -7.56 8.10 -1.96
N GLY A 168 -8.42 8.98 -1.45
CA GLY A 168 -9.71 8.62 -0.86
C GLY A 168 -10.78 8.49 -1.96
N LEU A 169 -10.96 7.27 -2.47
CA LEU A 169 -11.76 7.04 -3.68
C LEU A 169 -13.22 7.44 -3.52
N GLU A 170 -13.83 7.20 -2.35
CA GLU A 170 -15.22 7.59 -2.10
C GLU A 170 -15.39 9.11 -2.07
N ARG A 171 -14.46 9.84 -1.47
CA ARG A 171 -14.50 11.31 -1.43
C ARG A 171 -14.39 11.91 -2.82
N ILE A 172 -13.48 11.40 -3.63
CA ILE A 172 -13.30 11.82 -5.03
C ILE A 172 -14.56 11.49 -5.85
N ALA A 173 -15.12 10.30 -5.69
CA ALA A 173 -16.33 9.90 -6.40
C ALA A 173 -17.54 10.74 -6.02
N ALA A 174 -17.73 11.02 -4.72
CA ALA A 174 -18.81 11.86 -4.23
C ALA A 174 -18.70 13.29 -4.79
N PHE A 175 -17.48 13.84 -4.80
CA PHE A 175 -17.20 15.14 -5.42
C PHE A 175 -17.53 15.17 -6.92
N LEU A 176 -17.04 14.19 -7.69
CA LEU A 176 -17.26 14.11 -9.14
C LEU A 176 -18.74 13.90 -9.51
N GLN A 177 -19.50 13.26 -8.65
CA GLN A 177 -20.92 12.97 -8.88
C GLN A 177 -21.85 13.99 -8.21
N ASP A 178 -21.31 14.96 -7.50
CA ASP A 178 -22.06 15.99 -6.76
C ASP A 178 -23.14 15.38 -5.86
N VAL A 179 -22.72 14.45 -4.98
CA VAL A 179 -23.60 13.78 -4.02
C VAL A 179 -23.15 14.04 -2.59
N ASP A 180 -24.12 14.26 -1.70
CA ASP A 180 -23.88 14.58 -0.29
C ASP A 180 -23.56 13.32 0.56
N SER A 181 -23.95 12.16 0.09
CA SER A 181 -23.75 10.90 0.78
C SER A 181 -22.95 9.91 -0.07
N ILE A 182 -21.94 9.30 0.53
CA ILE A 182 -21.16 8.22 -0.08
C ILE A 182 -22.08 7.07 -0.55
N TYR A 183 -23.20 6.81 0.16
CA TYR A 183 -24.13 5.75 -0.20
C TYR A 183 -24.90 6.04 -1.49
N ASP A 184 -24.97 7.30 -1.93
CA ASP A 184 -25.60 7.72 -3.17
C ASP A 184 -24.68 7.69 -4.40
N ILE A 185 -23.38 7.49 -4.21
CA ILE A 185 -22.41 7.32 -5.30
C ILE A 185 -22.92 6.21 -6.24
N VAL A 186 -22.99 6.51 -7.54
CA VAL A 186 -23.22 5.50 -8.57
C VAL A 186 -21.97 4.65 -8.71
N TRP A 187 -22.08 3.38 -8.28
CA TRP A 187 -20.98 2.42 -8.37
C TRP A 187 -20.78 1.93 -9.79
N ALA A 188 -21.87 1.53 -10.43
CA ALA A 188 -21.89 1.01 -11.79
C ALA A 188 -23.17 1.46 -12.51
N ARG A 189 -23.09 1.48 -13.82
CA ARG A 189 -24.24 1.78 -14.72
C ARG A 189 -24.30 0.69 -15.78
N ASP A 190 -25.48 0.11 -15.94
CA ASP A 190 -25.76 -0.78 -17.04
C ASP A 190 -25.76 0.00 -18.36
N PRO A 191 -24.95 -0.39 -19.35
CA PRO A 191 -24.83 0.36 -20.62
C PRO A 191 -26.08 0.24 -21.51
N GLU A 192 -26.88 -0.82 -21.37
CA GLU A 192 -28.05 -1.09 -22.22
C GLU A 192 -29.32 -0.45 -21.64
N THR A 193 -29.56 -0.68 -20.34
CA THR A 193 -30.78 -0.21 -19.67
C THR A 193 -30.63 1.15 -19.02
N GLY A 194 -29.42 1.59 -18.74
CA GLY A 194 -29.11 2.80 -17.98
C GLY A 194 -29.40 2.67 -16.49
N SER A 195 -29.77 1.48 -16.00
CA SER A 195 -29.97 1.25 -14.57
C SER A 195 -28.68 1.41 -13.80
N VAL A 196 -28.75 1.84 -12.54
CA VAL A 196 -27.58 2.12 -11.70
C VAL A 196 -27.58 1.25 -10.47
N VAL A 197 -26.36 0.85 -10.06
CA VAL A 197 -26.09 0.27 -8.75
C VAL A 197 -25.39 1.34 -7.92
N LYS A 198 -25.88 1.64 -6.74
CA LYS A 198 -25.30 2.62 -5.84
C LYS A 198 -24.29 1.98 -4.89
N TYR A 199 -23.41 2.79 -4.32
CA TYR A 199 -22.48 2.38 -3.27
C TYR A 199 -23.21 1.77 -2.06
N GLY A 200 -24.35 2.35 -1.69
CA GLY A 200 -25.23 1.83 -0.63
C GLY A 200 -25.73 0.42 -0.89
N ASP A 201 -26.09 0.10 -2.13
CA ASP A 201 -26.55 -1.24 -2.51
C ASP A 201 -25.47 -2.30 -2.29
N VAL A 202 -24.20 -1.91 -2.39
CA VAL A 202 -23.05 -2.81 -2.29
C VAL A 202 -22.47 -2.86 -0.87
N ARG A 203 -22.47 -1.73 -0.14
CA ARG A 203 -21.68 -1.57 1.09
C ARG A 203 -22.42 -1.21 2.35
N LEU A 204 -23.67 -0.77 2.27
CA LEU A 204 -24.43 -0.36 3.47
C LEU A 204 -24.61 -1.50 4.47
N ALA A 205 -24.86 -2.73 3.97
CA ALA A 205 -24.97 -3.91 4.83
C ALA A 205 -23.66 -4.22 5.56
N ASP A 206 -22.51 -4.03 4.90
CA ASP A 206 -21.19 -4.18 5.51
C ASP A 206 -21.03 -3.18 6.67
N GLU A 207 -21.34 -1.89 6.43
CA GLU A 207 -21.23 -0.82 7.44
C GLU A 207 -22.08 -1.11 8.67
N LEU A 208 -23.33 -1.52 8.46
CA LEU A 208 -24.23 -1.86 9.55
C LEU A 208 -23.71 -3.05 10.37
N GLN A 209 -23.44 -4.18 9.70
CA GLN A 209 -23.10 -5.42 10.39
C GLN A 209 -21.74 -5.36 11.07
N PHE A 210 -20.74 -4.73 10.44
CA PHE A 210 -19.44 -4.55 11.08
C PHE A 210 -19.45 -3.49 12.18
N SER A 211 -20.30 -2.46 12.12
CA SER A 211 -20.50 -1.54 13.26
C SER A 211 -21.05 -2.29 14.46
N VAL A 212 -22.10 -3.12 14.27
CA VAL A 212 -22.62 -3.98 15.34
C VAL A 212 -21.55 -4.90 15.89
N TYR A 213 -20.77 -5.56 15.03
CA TYR A 213 -19.68 -6.42 15.48
C TYR A 213 -18.64 -5.64 16.28
N ASN A 214 -18.15 -4.54 15.73
CA ASN A 214 -17.04 -3.76 16.29
C ASN A 214 -17.39 -3.08 17.62
N PHE A 215 -18.65 -2.62 17.78
CA PHE A 215 -19.06 -1.87 18.97
C PHE A 215 -19.82 -2.69 20.00
N GLU A 216 -20.48 -3.78 19.59
CA GLU A 216 -21.42 -4.50 20.43
C GLU A 216 -21.09 -5.99 20.58
N ALA A 217 -20.88 -6.72 19.48
CA ALA A 217 -20.88 -8.17 19.48
C ALA A 217 -19.50 -8.83 19.63
N ALA A 218 -18.40 -8.12 19.29
CA ALA A 218 -17.07 -8.70 19.40
C ALA A 218 -16.78 -9.12 20.86
N ASP A 219 -16.43 -10.39 21.04
CA ASP A 219 -16.09 -10.96 22.34
C ASP A 219 -14.68 -10.50 22.74
N VAL A 220 -14.61 -9.65 23.75
CA VAL A 220 -13.36 -9.01 24.21
C VAL A 220 -12.34 -10.05 24.67
N GLU A 221 -12.74 -11.06 25.45
CA GLU A 221 -11.84 -12.08 25.98
C GLU A 221 -11.23 -12.92 24.84
N LYS A 222 -12.07 -13.36 23.89
CA LYS A 222 -11.56 -14.11 22.73
C LYS A 222 -10.68 -13.26 21.83
N THR A 223 -11.03 -11.99 21.64
CA THR A 223 -10.22 -11.06 20.84
C THR A 223 -8.84 -10.87 21.43
N TRP A 224 -8.72 -10.74 22.77
CA TRP A 224 -7.44 -10.71 23.47
C TRP A 224 -6.65 -12.02 23.31
N LYS A 225 -7.30 -13.17 23.47
CA LYS A 225 -6.66 -14.48 23.27
C LYS A 225 -6.09 -14.63 21.85
N HIS A 226 -6.86 -14.22 20.85
CA HIS A 226 -6.36 -14.25 19.46
C HIS A 226 -5.17 -13.31 19.28
N PHE A 227 -5.21 -12.09 19.84
CA PHE A 227 -4.10 -11.16 19.80
C PHE A 227 -2.83 -11.79 20.42
N GLU A 228 -2.92 -12.37 21.61
CA GLU A 228 -1.80 -12.99 22.32
C GLU A 228 -1.23 -14.19 21.56
N LEU A 229 -2.07 -15.01 20.93
CA LEU A 229 -1.63 -16.15 20.11
C LEU A 229 -0.86 -15.67 18.86
N TYR A 230 -1.41 -14.73 18.10
CA TYR A 230 -0.72 -14.20 16.94
C TYR A 230 0.57 -13.47 17.29
N GLU A 231 0.57 -12.70 18.38
CA GLU A 231 1.79 -12.03 18.87
C GLU A 231 2.87 -13.05 19.24
N SER A 232 2.50 -14.09 19.98
CA SER A 232 3.42 -15.15 20.41
C SER A 232 4.03 -15.89 19.23
N GLU A 233 3.22 -16.26 18.23
CA GLU A 233 3.70 -16.93 17.03
C GLU A 233 4.62 -16.04 16.21
N CYS A 234 4.25 -14.76 16.02
CA CYS A 234 5.09 -13.78 15.33
C CYS A 234 6.45 -13.60 16.01
N LYS A 235 6.47 -13.46 17.35
CA LYS A 235 7.69 -13.37 18.13
C LYS A 235 8.56 -14.61 17.97
N GLY A 236 7.95 -15.80 18.03
CA GLY A 236 8.67 -17.07 17.84
C GLY A 236 9.33 -17.18 16.45
N LEU A 237 8.67 -16.68 15.39
CA LEU A 237 9.28 -16.60 14.06
C LEU A 237 10.46 -15.63 14.04
N LEU A 238 10.33 -14.45 14.63
CA LEU A 238 11.41 -13.47 14.70
C LEU A 238 12.63 -13.97 15.49
N GLU A 239 12.40 -14.66 16.62
CA GLU A 239 13.45 -15.28 17.42
C GLU A 239 14.20 -16.37 16.64
N ARG A 240 13.47 -17.21 15.90
CA ARG A 240 14.05 -18.23 15.02
C ARG A 240 14.90 -17.60 13.92
N TYR A 241 14.40 -16.54 13.26
CA TYR A 241 15.19 -15.81 12.26
C TYR A 241 16.47 -15.22 12.85
N ALA A 242 16.37 -14.63 14.05
CA ALA A 242 17.53 -14.08 14.75
C ALA A 242 18.56 -15.15 15.17
N ALA A 243 18.13 -16.38 15.46
CA ALA A 243 19.03 -17.50 15.74
C ALA A 243 19.84 -17.89 14.49
N LEU A 244 19.19 -18.01 13.32
CA LEU A 244 19.88 -18.27 12.05
C LEU A 244 20.97 -17.22 11.75
N ASN A 245 20.69 -15.94 12.06
CA ASN A 245 21.67 -14.87 11.87
C ASN A 245 22.88 -14.95 12.82
N LYS A 246 22.71 -15.45 14.04
CA LYS A 246 23.80 -15.58 15.01
C LYS A 246 24.76 -16.70 14.62
N GLU A 247 24.25 -17.81 14.13
CA GLU A 247 25.05 -18.95 13.69
C GLU A 247 26.00 -18.55 12.55
N ASP A 248 25.52 -17.74 11.59
CA ASP A 248 26.37 -17.25 10.49
C ASP A 248 27.35 -16.16 10.91
N SER A 249 27.07 -15.43 11.98
CA SER A 249 27.90 -14.31 12.45
C SER A 249 28.99 -14.75 13.44
N ASP A 250 28.96 -15.98 13.94
CA ASP A 250 29.97 -16.50 14.85
C ASP A 250 31.28 -16.80 14.08
N PRO A 251 32.39 -16.09 14.40
CA PRO A 251 33.66 -16.29 13.71
C PRO A 251 34.25 -17.69 13.90
N VAL A 252 33.81 -18.46 14.87
CA VAL A 252 34.23 -19.85 15.11
C VAL A 252 33.46 -20.77 14.16
N VAL A 253 32.13 -20.57 14.03
CA VAL A 253 31.26 -21.31 13.09
C VAL A 253 31.66 -21.00 11.65
N ALA A 254 31.88 -19.71 11.32
CA ALA A 254 32.29 -19.28 9.98
C ALA A 254 33.66 -19.86 9.54
N LYS A 255 34.55 -20.17 10.48
CA LYS A 255 35.85 -20.81 10.18
C LYS A 255 35.81 -22.32 10.08
N THR A 256 34.80 -22.96 10.68
CA THR A 256 34.66 -24.41 10.73
C THR A 256 33.59 -24.94 9.77
N ALA A 257 32.65 -24.10 9.35
CA ALA A 257 31.61 -24.45 8.38
C ALA A 257 32.22 -24.73 7.01
N THR A 258 31.86 -25.87 6.42
CA THR A 258 32.20 -26.16 5.04
C THR A 258 31.44 -25.21 4.10
N THR A 259 31.96 -24.99 2.89
CA THR A 259 31.31 -24.15 1.87
C THR A 259 29.85 -24.59 1.58
N MET A 260 29.55 -25.89 1.79
CA MET A 260 28.20 -26.45 1.65
C MET A 260 27.25 -26.01 2.81
N GLU A 261 27.71 -26.08 4.05
CA GLU A 261 26.91 -25.68 5.23
C GLU A 261 26.59 -24.17 5.22
N HIS A 262 27.54 -23.35 4.83
CA HIS A 262 27.32 -21.92 4.66
C HIS A 262 26.31 -21.63 3.52
N GLY A 263 26.38 -22.37 2.43
CA GLY A 263 25.40 -22.26 1.33
C GLY A 263 23.98 -22.71 1.71
N GLU A 264 23.84 -23.67 2.63
CA GLU A 264 22.53 -24.12 3.14
C GLU A 264 21.92 -23.09 4.08
N SER A 265 22.68 -22.49 4.98
CA SER A 265 22.22 -21.44 5.90
C SER A 265 21.75 -20.18 5.14
N VAL A 266 22.47 -19.73 4.11
CA VAL A 266 22.03 -18.63 3.25
C VAL A 266 20.71 -18.95 2.55
N LYS A 267 20.53 -20.16 2.03
CA LYS A 267 19.27 -20.60 1.41
C LYS A 267 18.13 -20.66 2.42
N GLU A 268 18.40 -21.12 3.63
CA GLU A 268 17.39 -21.21 4.69
C GLU A 268 16.91 -19.81 5.10
N ARG A 269 17.79 -18.84 5.24
CA ARG A 269 17.43 -17.44 5.52
C ARG A 269 16.62 -16.82 4.38
N ALA A 270 17.05 -17.02 3.13
CA ALA A 270 16.35 -16.48 1.96
C ALA A 270 14.89 -16.96 1.84
N ARG A 271 14.60 -18.20 2.28
CA ARG A 271 13.24 -18.78 2.27
C ARG A 271 12.47 -18.63 3.58
N PHE A 272 13.04 -17.96 4.58
CA PHE A 272 12.39 -17.82 5.87
C PHE A 272 11.08 -17.02 5.75
N PRO A 273 9.98 -17.44 6.40
CA PRO A 273 8.63 -16.92 6.13
C PRO A 273 8.36 -15.57 6.84
N LEU A 274 9.11 -14.51 6.51
CA LEU A 274 8.90 -13.16 7.08
C LEU A 274 7.58 -12.53 6.63
N LEU A 275 7.06 -12.89 5.44
CA LEU A 275 5.73 -12.45 5.01
C LEU A 275 4.64 -13.01 5.92
N ALA A 276 4.70 -14.30 6.28
CA ALA A 276 3.76 -14.88 7.23
C ALA A 276 3.88 -14.24 8.63
N ALA A 277 5.09 -13.91 9.08
CA ALA A 277 5.26 -13.15 10.31
C ALA A 277 4.60 -11.76 10.22
N TYR A 278 4.64 -11.12 9.05
CA TYR A 278 3.98 -9.84 8.85
C TYR A 278 2.45 -9.96 8.85
N ASP A 279 1.88 -11.02 8.28
CA ASP A 279 0.44 -11.31 8.40
C ASP A 279 -0.02 -11.41 9.85
N LEU A 280 0.76 -12.09 10.70
CA LEU A 280 0.47 -12.18 12.12
C LEU A 280 0.52 -10.79 12.81
N CYS A 281 1.46 -9.94 12.43
CA CYS A 281 1.54 -8.56 12.89
C CYS A 281 0.31 -7.74 12.46
N LEU A 282 -0.13 -7.86 11.21
CA LEU A 282 -1.33 -7.20 10.70
C LEU A 282 -2.60 -7.66 11.44
N LYS A 283 -2.72 -8.96 11.72
CA LYS A 283 -3.81 -9.51 12.53
C LYS A 283 -3.79 -8.92 13.95
N CYS A 284 -2.63 -8.80 14.60
CA CYS A 284 -2.52 -8.11 15.88
C CYS A 284 -2.99 -6.66 15.79
N SER A 285 -2.60 -5.93 14.76
CA SER A 285 -3.03 -4.54 14.54
C SER A 285 -4.54 -4.44 14.34
N HIS A 286 -5.16 -5.35 13.58
CA HIS A 286 -6.60 -5.38 13.38
C HIS A 286 -7.37 -5.69 14.67
N LEU A 287 -6.94 -6.69 15.44
CA LEU A 287 -7.55 -7.03 16.73
C LEU A 287 -7.41 -5.91 17.75
N PHE A 288 -6.28 -5.19 17.76
CA PHE A 288 -6.13 -3.97 18.55
C PHE A 288 -7.20 -2.94 18.20
N ASN A 289 -7.44 -2.69 16.91
CA ASN A 289 -8.46 -1.74 16.46
C ASN A 289 -9.89 -2.18 16.85
N ILE A 290 -10.19 -3.48 16.88
CA ILE A 290 -11.46 -4.01 17.38
C ILE A 290 -11.59 -3.77 18.89
N LEU A 291 -10.57 -4.10 19.68
CA LEU A 291 -10.57 -3.89 21.13
C LEU A 291 -10.71 -2.41 21.49
N ASP A 292 -10.05 -1.53 20.73
CA ASP A 292 -10.17 -0.07 20.89
C ASP A 292 -11.61 0.40 20.60
N ALA A 293 -12.22 -0.05 19.50
CA ALA A 293 -13.60 0.25 19.15
C ALA A 293 -14.61 -0.27 20.20
N ARG A 294 -14.35 -1.46 20.77
CA ARG A 294 -15.14 -2.04 21.87
C ARG A 294 -15.02 -1.26 23.19
N GLY A 295 -14.10 -0.27 23.27
CA GLY A 295 -13.80 0.40 24.53
C GLY A 295 -13.13 -0.51 25.58
N ALA A 296 -12.53 -1.61 25.13
CA ALA A 296 -11.91 -2.63 25.98
C ALA A 296 -10.45 -2.31 26.34
N ILE A 297 -9.92 -1.20 25.88
CA ILE A 297 -8.57 -0.72 26.10
C ILE A 297 -8.63 0.69 26.70
N SER A 298 -8.10 0.88 27.90
CA SER A 298 -7.96 2.21 28.48
C SER A 298 -6.92 3.05 27.72
N VAL A 299 -6.96 4.37 27.90
CA VAL A 299 -5.99 5.30 27.27
C VAL A 299 -4.56 4.93 27.64
N THR A 300 -4.31 4.49 28.87
CA THR A 300 -2.97 4.09 29.34
C THR A 300 -2.53 2.76 28.71
N GLU A 301 -3.42 1.79 28.65
CA GLU A 301 -3.13 0.48 28.04
C GLU A 301 -2.91 0.59 26.53
N ARG A 302 -3.60 1.51 25.86
CA ARG A 302 -3.47 1.76 24.42
C ARG A 302 -2.02 1.98 24.01
N VAL A 303 -1.27 2.78 24.77
CA VAL A 303 0.16 3.03 24.52
C VAL A 303 0.97 1.73 24.57
N GLY A 304 0.67 0.88 25.57
CA GLY A 304 1.32 -0.42 25.74
C GLY A 304 1.02 -1.37 24.56
N VAL A 305 -0.24 -1.45 24.10
CA VAL A 305 -0.62 -2.33 22.99
C VAL A 305 -0.02 -1.84 21.67
N ILE A 306 -0.04 -0.52 21.42
CA ILE A 306 0.65 0.08 20.26
C ILE A 306 2.14 -0.28 20.26
N ALA A 307 2.80 -0.23 21.42
CA ALA A 307 4.21 -0.59 21.54
C ALA A 307 4.46 -2.08 21.24
N ARG A 308 3.54 -2.98 21.61
CA ARG A 308 3.60 -4.42 21.28
C ARG A 308 3.53 -4.64 19.77
N VAL A 309 2.54 -4.07 19.10
CA VAL A 309 2.40 -4.16 17.62
C VAL A 309 3.62 -3.55 16.92
N ARG A 310 4.07 -2.38 17.39
CA ARG A 310 5.26 -1.71 16.86
C ARG A 310 6.50 -2.58 16.95
N ALA A 311 6.70 -3.28 18.07
CA ALA A 311 7.86 -4.16 18.27
C ALA A 311 7.89 -5.28 17.21
N LEU A 312 6.73 -5.86 16.87
CA LEU A 312 6.61 -6.85 15.80
C LEU A 312 6.97 -6.24 14.45
N ALA A 313 6.36 -5.11 14.09
CA ALA A 313 6.60 -4.44 12.81
C ALA A 313 8.08 -4.06 12.62
N VAL A 314 8.72 -3.50 13.66
CA VAL A 314 10.15 -3.15 13.66
C VAL A 314 11.04 -4.39 13.53
N GLY A 315 10.71 -5.47 14.26
CA GLY A 315 11.41 -6.74 14.15
C GLY A 315 11.37 -7.30 12.73
N ILE A 316 10.18 -7.31 12.13
CA ILE A 316 9.97 -7.79 10.75
C ILE A 316 10.72 -6.91 9.74
N ALA A 317 10.63 -5.57 9.87
CA ALA A 317 11.33 -4.66 8.97
C ALA A 317 12.85 -4.88 8.97
N LYS A 318 13.44 -5.03 10.15
CA LYS A 318 14.87 -5.32 10.30
C LYS A 318 15.26 -6.66 9.68
N SER A 319 14.48 -7.70 9.96
CA SER A 319 14.69 -9.04 9.41
C SER A 319 14.53 -9.07 7.89
N TRP A 320 13.55 -8.32 7.36
CA TRP A 320 13.31 -8.19 5.92
C TRP A 320 14.49 -7.54 5.20
N VAL A 321 15.00 -6.42 5.71
CA VAL A 321 16.18 -5.75 5.14
C VAL A 321 17.42 -6.62 5.23
N ASP A 322 17.57 -7.39 6.29
CA ASP A 322 18.67 -8.33 6.44
C ASP A 322 18.57 -9.50 5.45
N GLN A 323 17.38 -10.06 5.26
CA GLN A 323 17.12 -11.13 4.29
C GLN A 323 17.50 -10.69 2.86
N GLN A 324 17.13 -9.45 2.47
CA GLN A 324 17.45 -8.91 1.13
C GLN A 324 18.94 -8.69 0.88
N LYS A 325 19.76 -8.46 1.90
CA LYS A 325 21.21 -8.34 1.75
C LYS A 325 21.88 -9.62 1.27
N ASN A 326 21.25 -10.75 1.51
CA ASN A 326 21.75 -12.08 1.22
C ASN A 326 21.12 -12.69 -0.03
N GLU A 327 20.18 -12.00 -0.70
CA GLU A 327 19.72 -12.40 -2.01
C GLU A 327 20.84 -12.18 -3.04
N PRO A 328 21.15 -13.19 -3.89
CA PRO A 328 22.06 -12.95 -5.01
C PRO A 328 21.44 -11.84 -5.86
N SER A 329 22.20 -10.76 -6.08
CA SER A 329 21.79 -9.70 -7.00
C SER A 329 21.28 -10.34 -8.28
N PRO A 330 20.09 -10.00 -8.79
CA PRO A 330 19.72 -10.43 -10.13
C PRO A 330 20.88 -9.98 -11.02
N GLN A 331 21.51 -10.94 -11.70
CA GLN A 331 22.55 -10.62 -12.66
C GLN A 331 21.95 -9.54 -13.55
N SER A 332 22.60 -8.38 -13.61
CA SER A 332 22.26 -7.38 -14.59
C SER A 332 22.56 -8.05 -15.94
N ASP A 333 21.54 -8.59 -16.57
CA ASP A 333 21.53 -8.82 -18.01
C ASP A 333 21.54 -7.41 -18.65
N GLU A 334 22.67 -6.74 -18.57
CA GLU A 334 22.96 -5.70 -19.54
C GLU A 334 22.93 -6.41 -20.90
N PRO A 335 22.03 -6.04 -21.81
CA PRO A 335 22.05 -6.59 -23.13
C PRO A 335 23.46 -6.32 -23.70
N GLU A 336 24.20 -7.38 -24.06
CA GLU A 336 25.49 -7.23 -24.74
C GLU A 336 25.32 -6.20 -25.86
N PRO A 337 26.23 -5.22 -25.98
CA PRO A 337 26.12 -4.22 -27.02
C PRO A 337 26.12 -4.96 -28.38
N VAL A 338 24.98 -4.86 -29.06
CA VAL A 338 24.81 -5.42 -30.40
C VAL A 338 25.96 -4.89 -31.27
N ARG A 339 26.95 -5.72 -31.54
CA ARG A 339 28.04 -5.39 -32.47
C ARG A 339 27.41 -5.08 -33.82
N ALA A 340 27.42 -3.81 -34.16
CA ALA A 340 26.98 -3.35 -35.48
C ALA A 340 27.82 -4.09 -36.55
N THR A 341 27.19 -5.04 -37.22
CA THR A 341 27.75 -5.68 -38.40
C THR A 341 27.77 -4.64 -39.51
N LYS A 342 28.98 -4.22 -39.93
CA LYS A 342 29.14 -3.34 -41.09
C LYS A 342 28.47 -3.99 -42.31
N PRO A 343 27.67 -3.25 -43.09
CA PRO A 343 27.06 -3.77 -44.29
C PRO A 343 28.16 -4.13 -45.31
N LYS A 344 28.15 -5.37 -45.81
CA LYS A 344 29.00 -5.78 -46.94
C LYS A 344 28.48 -5.07 -48.20
N VAL A 345 29.25 -4.09 -48.65
CA VAL A 345 29.05 -3.46 -49.98
C VAL A 345 29.37 -4.51 -51.03
N LYS A 346 28.40 -4.98 -51.80
CA LYS A 346 28.58 -5.77 -52.99
C LYS A 346 29.11 -4.81 -54.10
N GLN A 347 30.36 -5.00 -54.49
CA GLN A 347 30.89 -4.41 -55.74
C GLN A 347 30.26 -5.16 -56.92
N GLU A 348 29.32 -4.54 -57.61
CA GLU A 348 28.95 -4.96 -58.95
C GLU A 348 30.04 -4.62 -59.96
N LYS A 349 30.58 -5.63 -60.60
CA LYS A 349 31.50 -5.47 -61.74
C LYS A 349 30.70 -5.07 -62.95
N LEU A 350 30.91 -3.84 -63.40
CA LEU A 350 30.49 -3.40 -64.74
C LEU A 350 31.37 -4.09 -65.81
N SER A 351 30.73 -4.87 -66.66
CA SER A 351 31.33 -5.43 -67.87
C SER A 351 31.32 -4.35 -68.98
N PRO A 352 32.37 -4.21 -69.79
CA PRO A 352 32.34 -3.27 -70.90
C PRO A 352 31.54 -3.81 -72.07
N VAL A 353 30.68 -2.95 -72.60
CA VAL A 353 29.97 -3.17 -73.87
C VAL A 353 30.92 -2.74 -75.01
N GLY A 354 31.15 -3.66 -75.96
CA GLY A 354 31.78 -3.38 -77.20
C GLY A 354 30.80 -2.92 -78.26
#